data_421e65d98e2442b408ba877088857fdc
#
_entry.id   421e65d98e2442b408ba877088857fdc
#
_cell.length_a   1.000
_cell.length_b   1.000
_cell.length_c   1.000
_cell.angle_alpha   90.00
_cell.angle_beta   90.00
_cell.angle_gamma   90.00
#
_symmetry.space_group_name_H-M   'P 1'
#
loop_
_entity.id
_entity.type
_entity.pdbx_description
1 polymer ?
#
loop_
_entity_poly.entity_id
_entity_poly.type
_entity_poly.pdbx_seq_one_letter_code
_entity_poly.pdbx_strand_id
1 'polypeptide(L)'
;LAFSPPAQVEEAPSVEVQPEIAQELAALRWKERMSFPWSSAYQQRQKLEQELGLSSSKGEASLLLGWFGVGIALATLVLTVISIFRRKGFFSIILGFFCILVFVLTMVYLKPSFQSSGILAANNLSRIPEPVATHLFPVTPYSVVRIQDEVLGWYYVEAAGLEGWIPKEMVIPIHGKIK
;
A
#
# COMPACT_ATOMS: atom_id res chain seq x y z
N LEU A 1 -39.63 -34.33 0.45
CA LEU A 1 -38.54 -33.38 0.17
C LEU A 1 -38.14 -32.79 1.52
N ALA A 2 -37.05 -33.31 2.13
CA ALA A 2 -36.50 -32.82 3.35
C ALA A 2 -35.71 -31.54 3.07
N PHE A 3 -36.13 -30.44 3.70
CA PHE A 3 -35.46 -29.16 3.65
C PHE A 3 -34.25 -29.26 4.61
N SER A 4 -33.02 -29.37 4.07
CA SER A 4 -31.82 -29.24 4.89
C SER A 4 -31.71 -27.77 5.34
N PRO A 5 -31.56 -27.49 6.65
CA PRO A 5 -31.36 -26.14 7.11
C PRO A 5 -30.06 -25.57 6.50
N PRO A 6 -30.03 -24.29 6.18
CA PRO A 6 -28.81 -23.65 5.66
C PRO A 6 -27.69 -23.85 6.71
N ALA A 7 -26.51 -24.24 6.20
CA ALA A 7 -25.31 -24.35 7.03
C ALA A 7 -25.16 -23.07 7.86
N GLN A 8 -25.09 -23.24 9.17
CA GLN A 8 -24.76 -22.12 10.05
C GLN A 8 -23.38 -21.62 9.61
N VAL A 9 -23.37 -20.39 9.13
CA VAL A 9 -22.11 -19.67 8.90
C VAL A 9 -21.48 -19.55 10.29
N GLU A 10 -20.45 -20.33 10.52
CA GLU A 10 -19.64 -20.29 11.73
C GLU A 10 -19.13 -18.85 11.84
N GLU A 11 -19.71 -18.12 12.79
CA GLU A 11 -19.36 -16.73 13.07
C GLU A 11 -17.89 -16.72 13.49
N ALA A 12 -17.00 -16.33 12.58
CA ALA A 12 -15.58 -16.18 12.89
C ALA A 12 -15.45 -15.33 14.16
N PRO A 13 -14.60 -15.72 15.12
CA PRO A 13 -14.45 -15.02 16.39
C PRO A 13 -14.20 -13.53 16.09
N SER A 14 -15.08 -12.67 16.57
CA SER A 14 -14.97 -11.23 16.44
C SER A 14 -13.72 -10.79 17.21
N VAL A 15 -12.58 -10.68 16.51
CA VAL A 15 -11.37 -10.11 17.07
C VAL A 15 -11.72 -8.66 17.44
N GLU A 16 -11.63 -8.33 18.71
CA GLU A 16 -11.82 -6.96 19.17
C GLU A 16 -10.74 -6.07 18.56
N VAL A 17 -11.14 -5.25 17.60
CA VAL A 17 -10.20 -4.41 16.85
C VAL A 17 -9.84 -3.20 17.71
N GLN A 18 -8.57 -3.13 18.11
CA GLN A 18 -8.02 -2.01 18.87
C GLN A 18 -7.49 -0.94 17.91
N PRO A 19 -8.08 0.27 17.89
CA PRO A 19 -7.67 1.33 16.96
C PRO A 19 -6.22 1.79 17.20
N GLU A 20 -5.71 1.65 18.43
CA GLU A 20 -4.35 2.00 18.79
C GLU A 20 -3.31 1.15 18.04
N ILE A 21 -3.54 -0.15 17.95
CA ILE A 21 -2.68 -1.09 17.20
C ILE A 21 -2.67 -0.74 15.71
N ALA A 22 -3.83 -0.41 15.17
CA ALA A 22 -3.94 -0.02 13.77
C ALA A 22 -3.19 1.31 13.49
N GLN A 23 -3.21 2.26 14.43
CA GLN A 23 -2.44 3.51 14.34
C GLN A 23 -0.94 3.25 14.41
N GLU A 24 -0.49 2.41 15.33
CA GLU A 24 0.92 2.04 15.45
C GLU A 24 1.44 1.37 14.18
N LEU A 25 0.66 0.43 13.63
CA LEU A 25 0.99 -0.25 12.38
C LEU A 25 1.06 0.73 11.21
N ALA A 26 0.11 1.67 11.11
CA ALA A 26 0.12 2.72 10.09
C ALA A 26 1.35 3.63 10.22
N ALA A 27 1.72 4.01 11.45
CA ALA A 27 2.90 4.83 11.71
C ALA A 27 4.21 4.09 11.35
N LEU A 28 4.32 2.80 11.67
CA LEU A 28 5.48 1.98 11.29
C LEU A 28 5.60 1.83 9.77
N ARG A 29 4.50 1.63 9.06
CA ARG A 29 4.49 1.57 7.58
C ARG A 29 4.86 2.91 6.96
N TRP A 30 4.38 4.01 7.50
CA TRP A 30 4.80 5.33 7.07
C TRP A 30 6.30 5.55 7.27
N LYS A 31 6.81 5.18 8.46
CA LYS A 31 8.24 5.28 8.78
C LYS A 31 9.10 4.38 7.86
N GLU A 32 8.64 3.16 7.56
CA GLU A 32 9.28 2.27 6.60
C GLU A 32 9.35 2.91 5.21
N ARG A 33 8.27 3.50 4.73
CA ARG A 33 8.20 4.16 3.44
C ARG A 33 9.15 5.35 3.33
N MET A 34 9.37 6.07 4.43
CA MET A 34 10.32 7.19 4.53
C MET A 34 11.74 6.76 4.88
N SER A 35 12.01 5.45 4.93
CA SER A 35 13.30 4.89 5.30
C SER A 35 13.84 3.99 4.19
N PHE A 36 15.08 3.53 4.36
CA PHE A 36 15.62 2.48 3.50
C PHE A 36 15.00 1.11 3.84
N PRO A 37 14.91 0.18 2.86
CA PRO A 37 14.26 -1.14 3.03
C PRO A 37 14.84 -2.02 4.15
N TRP A 38 16.06 -1.77 4.59
CA TRP A 38 16.74 -2.49 5.69
C TRP A 38 16.72 -1.76 7.03
N SER A 39 15.84 -0.77 7.18
CA SER A 39 15.71 0.03 8.40
C SER A 39 15.11 -0.77 9.56
N SER A 40 15.33 -0.30 10.80
CA SER A 40 14.72 -0.86 12.00
C SER A 40 13.18 -0.81 11.95
N ALA A 41 12.60 0.15 11.23
CA ALA A 41 11.15 0.27 11.06
C ALA A 41 10.56 -0.95 10.35
N TYR A 42 11.24 -1.49 9.34
CA TYR A 42 10.84 -2.74 8.67
C TYR A 42 10.78 -3.92 9.65
N GLN A 43 11.84 -4.08 10.46
CA GLN A 43 11.91 -5.17 11.44
C GLN A 43 10.84 -5.04 12.53
N GLN A 44 10.59 -3.84 13.03
CA GLN A 44 9.57 -3.57 14.04
C GLN A 44 8.17 -3.88 13.50
N ARG A 45 7.86 -3.44 12.27
CA ARG A 45 6.60 -3.76 11.61
C ARG A 45 6.42 -5.27 11.45
N GLN A 46 7.45 -5.97 10.98
CA GLN A 46 7.38 -7.42 10.77
C GLN A 46 7.12 -8.19 12.07
N LYS A 47 7.74 -7.78 13.17
CA LYS A 47 7.46 -8.35 14.49
C LYS A 47 6.02 -8.13 14.91
N LEU A 48 5.52 -6.89 14.79
CA LEU A 48 4.14 -6.58 15.15
C LEU A 48 3.13 -7.34 14.30
N GLU A 49 3.36 -7.48 12.99
CA GLU A 49 2.52 -8.29 12.10
C GLU A 49 2.54 -9.78 12.49
N GLN A 50 3.68 -10.32 12.90
CA GLN A 50 3.78 -11.70 13.38
C GLN A 50 3.03 -11.91 14.70
N GLU A 51 3.12 -10.96 15.63
CA GLU A 51 2.39 -10.98 16.91
C GLU A 51 0.87 -10.95 16.68
N LEU A 52 0.42 -10.22 15.67
CA LEU A 52 -0.99 -10.16 15.27
C LEU A 52 -1.45 -11.34 14.40
N GLY A 53 -0.57 -12.29 14.09
CA GLY A 53 -0.88 -13.44 13.22
C GLY A 53 -1.17 -13.06 11.77
N LEU A 54 -0.78 -11.86 11.35
CA LEU A 54 -0.95 -11.42 9.98
C LEU A 54 0.07 -12.12 9.08
N SER A 55 -0.36 -12.59 7.91
CA SER A 55 0.57 -13.03 6.89
C SER A 55 1.46 -11.85 6.51
N SER A 56 2.79 -12.02 6.61
CA SER A 56 3.76 -10.97 6.28
C SER A 56 3.42 -10.35 4.92
N SER A 57 2.89 -9.15 4.97
CA SER A 57 2.57 -8.41 3.74
C SER A 57 3.86 -7.89 3.11
N LYS A 58 3.84 -7.71 1.79
CA LYS A 58 4.97 -7.09 1.08
C LYS A 58 5.29 -5.75 1.72
N GLY A 59 6.59 -5.47 1.91
CA GLY A 59 7.07 -4.18 2.41
C GLY A 59 6.63 -3.02 1.49
N GLU A 60 6.50 -1.84 2.09
CA GLU A 60 6.18 -0.63 1.33
C GLU A 60 7.37 -0.22 0.45
N ALA A 61 7.07 0.31 -0.73
CA ALA A 61 8.11 0.85 -1.59
C ALA A 61 8.74 2.10 -0.94
N SER A 62 10.04 2.06 -0.70
CA SER A 62 10.77 3.17 -0.07
C SER A 62 10.80 4.40 -1.00
N LEU A 63 10.25 5.51 -0.53
CA LEU A 63 10.30 6.79 -1.25
C LEU A 63 11.74 7.30 -1.39
N LEU A 64 12.59 7.09 -0.37
CA LEU A 64 14.00 7.48 -0.44
C LEU A 64 14.74 6.76 -1.57
N LEU A 65 14.52 5.46 -1.71
CA LEU A 65 15.13 4.68 -2.79
C LEU A 65 14.60 5.15 -4.16
N GLY A 66 13.32 5.48 -4.25
CA GLY A 66 12.74 6.07 -5.45
C GLY A 66 13.37 7.41 -5.82
N TRP A 67 13.52 8.33 -4.88
CA TRP A 67 14.19 9.62 -5.10
C TRP A 67 15.66 9.46 -5.48
N PHE A 68 16.34 8.46 -4.92
CA PHE A 68 17.71 8.12 -5.31
C PHE A 68 17.77 7.68 -6.79
N GLY A 69 16.80 6.86 -7.23
CA GLY A 69 16.65 6.48 -8.64
C GLY A 69 16.43 7.68 -9.57
N VAL A 70 15.59 8.65 -9.17
CA VAL A 70 15.40 9.91 -9.90
C VAL A 70 16.72 10.69 -10.00
N GLY A 71 17.47 10.79 -8.92
CA GLY A 71 18.79 11.45 -8.90
C GLY A 71 19.77 10.81 -9.88
N ILE A 72 19.84 9.47 -9.92
CA ILE A 72 20.67 8.74 -10.90
C ILE A 72 20.22 9.03 -12.34
N ALA A 73 18.91 9.02 -12.60
CA ALA A 73 18.37 9.30 -13.93
C ALA A 73 18.74 10.73 -14.40
N LEU A 74 18.64 11.72 -13.52
CA LEU A 74 19.05 13.09 -13.81
C LEU A 74 20.55 13.20 -14.07
N ALA A 75 21.38 12.56 -13.25
CA ALA A 75 22.82 12.56 -13.43
C ALA A 75 23.23 11.93 -14.79
N THR A 76 22.61 10.80 -15.15
CA THR A 76 22.87 10.12 -16.43
C THR A 76 22.36 10.96 -17.61
N LEU A 77 21.26 11.70 -17.47
CA LEU A 77 20.77 12.64 -18.48
C LEU A 77 21.79 13.74 -18.74
N VAL A 78 22.32 14.37 -17.69
CA VAL A 78 23.33 15.41 -17.80
C VAL A 78 24.59 14.88 -18.50
N LEU A 79 25.06 13.68 -18.12
CA LEU A 79 26.21 13.04 -18.75
C LEU A 79 25.95 12.72 -20.24
N THR A 80 24.73 12.34 -20.60
CA THR A 80 24.30 12.10 -21.97
C THR A 80 24.42 13.39 -22.78
N VAL A 81 23.89 14.51 -22.27
CA VAL A 81 23.97 15.81 -22.93
C VAL A 81 25.42 16.24 -23.13
N ILE A 82 26.26 16.14 -22.10
CA ILE A 82 27.70 16.47 -22.20
C ILE A 82 28.39 15.59 -23.24
N SER A 83 28.05 14.30 -23.31
CA SER A 83 28.63 13.36 -24.30
C SER A 83 28.26 13.71 -25.73
N ILE A 84 27.04 14.19 -25.97
CA ILE A 84 26.61 14.71 -27.30
C ILE A 84 27.47 15.89 -27.71
N PHE A 85 27.64 16.86 -26.82
CA PHE A 85 28.50 18.03 -27.11
C PHE A 85 29.96 17.66 -27.38
N ARG A 86 30.46 16.60 -26.77
CA ARG A 86 31.82 16.09 -27.01
C ARG A 86 31.96 15.20 -28.26
N ARG A 87 30.90 15.10 -29.09
CA ARG A 87 30.86 14.31 -30.34
C ARG A 87 31.17 12.80 -30.14
N LYS A 88 30.90 12.25 -28.98
CA LYS A 88 31.06 10.81 -28.71
C LYS A 88 29.76 10.04 -29.00
N GLY A 89 29.35 10.01 -30.28
CA GLY A 89 28.03 9.54 -30.72
C GLY A 89 27.63 8.18 -30.18
N PHE A 90 28.47 7.15 -30.29
CA PHE A 90 28.14 5.80 -29.82
C PHE A 90 27.93 5.74 -28.29
N PHE A 91 28.79 6.41 -27.53
CA PHE A 91 28.69 6.45 -26.07
C PHE A 91 27.45 7.19 -25.60
N SER A 92 27.03 8.24 -26.31
CA SER A 92 25.80 8.98 -25.99
C SER A 92 24.54 8.15 -26.17
N ILE A 93 24.52 7.27 -27.20
CA ILE A 93 23.37 6.37 -27.44
C ILE A 93 23.21 5.39 -26.29
N ILE A 94 24.31 4.74 -25.86
CA ILE A 94 24.30 3.79 -24.75
C ILE A 94 23.84 4.46 -23.46
N LEU A 95 24.39 5.64 -23.16
CA LEU A 95 24.08 6.39 -21.95
C LEU A 95 22.62 6.88 -21.94
N GLY A 96 22.11 7.30 -23.10
CA GLY A 96 20.70 7.68 -23.29
C GLY A 96 19.75 6.51 -23.05
N PHE A 97 20.06 5.33 -23.59
CA PHE A 97 19.28 4.13 -23.35
C PHE A 97 19.28 3.74 -21.86
N PHE A 98 20.43 3.80 -21.20
CA PHE A 98 20.56 3.53 -19.78
C PHE A 98 19.72 4.53 -18.94
N CYS A 99 19.74 5.82 -19.29
CA CYS A 99 18.92 6.83 -18.63
C CYS A 99 17.42 6.51 -18.71
N ILE A 100 16.93 6.16 -19.90
CA ILE A 100 15.53 5.77 -20.10
C ILE A 100 15.19 4.53 -19.28
N LEU A 101 16.05 3.52 -19.27
CA LEU A 101 15.85 2.29 -18.51
C LEU A 101 15.75 2.58 -17.02
N VAL A 102 16.68 3.35 -16.43
CA VAL A 102 16.66 3.73 -15.02
C VAL A 102 15.40 4.52 -14.69
N PHE A 103 15.00 5.46 -15.55
CA PHE A 103 13.80 6.25 -15.36
C PHE A 103 12.53 5.39 -15.34
N VAL A 104 12.37 4.47 -16.29
CA VAL A 104 11.23 3.57 -16.37
C VAL A 104 11.17 2.66 -15.13
N LEU A 105 12.31 2.06 -14.75
CA LEU A 105 12.38 1.21 -13.54
C LEU A 105 12.01 1.99 -12.29
N THR A 106 12.47 3.23 -12.16
CA THR A 106 12.14 4.10 -11.03
C THR A 106 10.65 4.42 -11.00
N MET A 107 10.04 4.72 -12.15
CA MET A 107 8.60 4.99 -12.23
C MET A 107 7.75 3.78 -11.87
N VAL A 108 8.12 2.58 -12.36
CA VAL A 108 7.44 1.33 -12.00
C VAL A 108 7.57 1.05 -10.50
N TYR A 109 8.75 1.28 -9.92
CA TYR A 109 8.99 1.11 -8.49
C TYR A 109 8.18 2.09 -7.63
N LEU A 110 8.04 3.34 -8.04
CA LEU A 110 7.31 4.37 -7.30
C LEU A 110 5.78 4.28 -7.48
N LYS A 111 5.28 3.62 -8.52
CA LYS A 111 3.84 3.53 -8.80
C LYS A 111 2.99 3.14 -7.59
N PRO A 112 3.33 2.11 -6.79
CA PRO A 112 2.57 1.76 -5.59
C PRO A 112 2.56 2.87 -4.53
N SER A 113 3.63 3.69 -4.50
CA SER A 113 3.79 4.76 -3.54
C SER A 113 2.82 5.94 -3.74
N PHE A 114 2.24 6.08 -4.91
CA PHE A 114 1.26 7.12 -5.20
C PHE A 114 -0.19 6.68 -4.97
N GLN A 115 -0.40 5.41 -4.64
CA GLN A 115 -1.72 4.91 -4.32
C GLN A 115 -2.07 5.18 -2.86
N SER A 116 -3.28 5.66 -2.63
CA SER A 116 -3.80 5.84 -1.28
C SER A 116 -4.01 4.48 -0.63
N SER A 117 -3.38 4.27 0.51
CA SER A 117 -3.49 3.04 1.28
C SER A 117 -3.76 3.34 2.74
N GLY A 118 -4.40 2.40 3.43
CA GLY A 118 -4.72 2.50 4.85
C GLY A 118 -4.62 1.15 5.54
N ILE A 119 -4.72 1.18 6.86
CA ILE A 119 -4.85 0.00 7.72
C ILE A 119 -6.32 -0.15 8.09
N LEU A 120 -6.84 -1.35 7.92
CA LEU A 120 -8.22 -1.68 8.22
C LEU A 120 -8.40 -1.88 9.72
N ALA A 121 -9.25 -1.07 10.34
CA ALA A 121 -9.65 -1.21 11.73
C ALA A 121 -11.07 -1.81 11.83
N ALA A 122 -11.36 -2.83 11.01
CA ALA A 122 -12.66 -3.52 10.99
C ALA A 122 -12.50 -4.97 10.53
N ASN A 123 -13.52 -5.77 10.80
CA ASN A 123 -13.58 -7.19 10.47
C ASN A 123 -14.39 -7.48 9.19
N ASN A 124 -15.12 -6.49 8.69
CA ASN A 124 -16.05 -6.67 7.58
C ASN A 124 -16.02 -5.49 6.62
N LEU A 125 -16.24 -5.77 5.33
CA LEU A 125 -16.55 -4.80 4.29
C LEU A 125 -18.02 -4.90 3.92
N SER A 126 -18.62 -3.77 3.59
CA SER A 126 -20.00 -3.68 3.12
C SER A 126 -20.07 -3.65 1.60
N ARG A 127 -21.10 -4.24 1.03
CA ARG A 127 -21.35 -4.16 -0.42
C ARG A 127 -21.83 -2.78 -0.87
N ILE A 128 -22.52 -2.08 0.01
CA ILE A 128 -23.09 -0.75 -0.26
C ILE A 128 -22.69 0.22 0.87
N PRO A 129 -22.55 1.51 0.61
CA PRO A 129 -22.15 2.50 1.61
C PRO A 129 -23.34 2.91 2.50
N GLU A 130 -23.90 1.95 3.24
CA GLU A 130 -25.03 2.16 4.15
C GLU A 130 -24.73 1.63 5.55
N PRO A 131 -25.16 2.34 6.61
CA PRO A 131 -24.89 1.94 8.00
C PRO A 131 -25.50 0.59 8.40
N VAL A 132 -26.58 0.18 7.73
CA VAL A 132 -27.32 -1.06 7.98
C VAL A 132 -27.20 -2.01 6.78
N ALA A 133 -25.99 -2.22 6.32
CA ALA A 133 -25.76 -3.14 5.21
C ALA A 133 -25.94 -4.60 5.66
N THR A 134 -26.77 -5.34 4.94
CA THR A 134 -27.05 -6.76 5.22
C THR A 134 -26.02 -7.71 4.61
N HIS A 135 -25.23 -7.23 3.65
CA HIS A 135 -24.21 -8.04 2.97
C HIS A 135 -22.81 -7.58 3.39
N LEU A 136 -22.25 -8.29 4.36
CA LEU A 136 -20.90 -8.07 4.88
C LEU A 136 -19.96 -9.16 4.37
N PHE A 137 -18.77 -8.75 3.96
CA PHE A 137 -17.68 -9.67 3.59
C PHE A 137 -16.65 -9.67 4.71
N PRO A 138 -16.33 -10.84 5.32
CA PRO A 138 -15.32 -10.92 6.34
C PRO A 138 -13.94 -10.60 5.75
N VAL A 139 -13.21 -9.76 6.44
CA VAL A 139 -11.83 -9.39 6.09
C VAL A 139 -10.95 -9.48 7.33
N THR A 140 -9.66 -9.74 7.10
CA THR A 140 -8.69 -9.78 8.20
C THR A 140 -8.46 -8.36 8.73
N PRO A 141 -8.70 -8.09 10.03
CA PRO A 141 -8.40 -6.80 10.62
C PRO A 141 -6.91 -6.49 10.52
N TYR A 142 -6.56 -5.23 10.60
CA TYR A 142 -5.18 -4.71 10.47
C TYR A 142 -4.51 -4.98 9.11
N SER A 143 -5.25 -5.53 8.15
CA SER A 143 -4.74 -5.69 6.78
C SER A 143 -4.58 -4.35 6.07
N VAL A 144 -3.64 -4.31 5.12
CA VAL A 144 -3.48 -3.14 4.24
C VAL A 144 -4.58 -3.13 3.21
N VAL A 145 -5.25 -2.00 3.12
CA VAL A 145 -6.27 -1.76 2.09
C VAL A 145 -5.82 -0.67 1.14
N ARG A 146 -6.21 -0.82 -0.11
CA ARG A 146 -6.06 0.22 -1.13
C ARG A 146 -7.35 0.99 -1.23
N ILE A 147 -7.28 2.30 -1.06
CA ILE A 147 -8.44 3.19 -1.21
C ILE A 147 -8.56 3.53 -2.69
N GLN A 148 -9.68 3.15 -3.30
CA GLN A 148 -9.96 3.37 -4.73
C GLN A 148 -10.86 4.57 -4.93
N ASP A 149 -11.85 4.76 -4.04
CA ASP A 149 -12.83 5.85 -4.15
C ASP A 149 -13.31 6.32 -2.78
N GLU A 150 -13.97 7.48 -2.75
CA GLU A 150 -14.48 8.12 -1.54
C GLU A 150 -15.85 8.74 -1.80
N VAL A 151 -16.86 8.33 -1.02
CA VAL A 151 -18.25 8.85 -1.13
C VAL A 151 -18.83 9.05 0.27
N LEU A 152 -19.32 10.26 0.54
CA LEU A 152 -20.17 10.60 1.70
C LEU A 152 -19.79 9.95 3.05
N GLY A 153 -18.50 9.97 3.41
CA GLY A 153 -18.03 9.39 4.68
C GLY A 153 -17.64 7.91 4.60
N TRP A 154 -17.63 7.33 3.41
CA TRP A 154 -17.22 5.96 3.13
C TRP A 154 -16.02 5.93 2.19
N TYR A 155 -15.18 4.92 2.35
CA TYR A 155 -14.14 4.55 1.39
C TYR A 155 -14.55 3.27 0.64
N TYR A 156 -14.35 3.27 -0.68
CA TYR A 156 -14.31 2.04 -1.46
C TYR A 156 -12.90 1.50 -1.43
N VAL A 157 -12.75 0.31 -0.88
CA VAL A 157 -11.43 -0.28 -0.62
C VAL A 157 -11.30 -1.66 -1.23
N GLU A 158 -10.06 -2.00 -1.59
CA GLU A 158 -9.64 -3.33 -1.99
C GLU A 158 -8.76 -3.92 -0.87
N ALA A 159 -9.17 -5.07 -0.34
CA ALA A 159 -8.48 -5.83 0.70
C ALA A 159 -8.34 -7.30 0.30
N ALA A 160 -7.12 -7.80 0.12
CA ALA A 160 -6.83 -9.20 -0.21
C ALA A 160 -7.64 -9.76 -1.42
N GLY A 161 -7.94 -8.92 -2.41
CA GLY A 161 -8.72 -9.29 -3.59
C GLY A 161 -10.24 -9.21 -3.41
N LEU A 162 -10.72 -8.75 -2.24
CA LEU A 162 -12.11 -8.39 -1.99
C LEU A 162 -12.25 -6.88 -2.09
N GLU A 163 -13.34 -6.44 -2.67
CA GLU A 163 -13.68 -5.02 -2.80
C GLU A 163 -14.96 -4.71 -2.04
N GLY A 164 -15.02 -3.55 -1.42
CA GLY A 164 -16.21 -3.15 -0.67
C GLY A 164 -16.08 -1.78 -0.04
N TRP A 165 -17.18 -1.36 0.58
CA TRP A 165 -17.31 -0.09 1.27
C TRP A 165 -17.05 -0.22 2.75
N ILE A 166 -16.41 0.78 3.32
CA ILE A 166 -16.12 0.86 4.75
C ILE A 166 -16.23 2.31 5.22
N PRO A 167 -16.75 2.57 6.43
CA PRO A 167 -16.74 3.91 7.02
C PRO A 167 -15.30 4.44 7.13
N LYS A 168 -15.09 5.71 6.84
CA LYS A 168 -13.77 6.35 6.91
C LYS A 168 -13.09 6.19 8.27
N GLU A 169 -13.88 6.18 9.34
CA GLU A 169 -13.42 6.03 10.73
C GLU A 169 -12.72 4.69 10.98
N MET A 170 -13.05 3.68 10.17
CA MET A 170 -12.52 2.31 10.26
C MET A 170 -11.28 2.09 9.38
N VAL A 171 -10.78 3.12 8.72
CA VAL A 171 -9.54 3.05 7.92
C VAL A 171 -8.57 4.10 8.40
N ILE A 172 -7.42 3.66 8.85
CA ILE A 172 -6.33 4.55 9.27
C ILE A 172 -5.38 4.73 8.09
N PRO A 173 -5.35 5.92 7.47
CA PRO A 173 -4.51 6.16 6.30
C PRO A 173 -3.02 6.06 6.69
N ILE A 174 -2.23 5.37 5.86
CA ILE A 174 -0.78 5.25 6.03
C ILE A 174 -0.08 6.58 5.70
N HIS A 175 -0.76 7.48 4.97
CA HIS A 175 -0.28 8.84 4.68
C HIS A 175 -1.07 9.83 5.52
N GLY A 176 -0.35 10.74 6.17
CA GLY A 176 -1.00 11.82 6.88
C GLY A 176 -1.94 12.61 5.95
N LYS A 177 -3.22 12.64 6.33
CA LYS A 177 -4.34 13.38 5.72
C LYS A 177 -4.46 13.18 4.20
N ILE A 178 -5.35 12.28 3.82
CA ILE A 178 -6.06 12.39 2.55
C ILE A 178 -6.85 13.70 2.63
N LYS A 179 -6.46 14.66 1.80
CA LYS A 179 -7.19 15.93 1.64
C LYS A 179 -8.41 15.68 0.77
#